data_93bda6d87e60650005ce47c1cbb0e583
#
_entry.id   93bda6d87e60650005ce47c1cbb0e583
#
_cell.length_a   1.000
_cell.length_b   1.000
_cell.length_c   1.000
_cell.angle_alpha   90.00
_cell.angle_beta   90.00
_cell.angle_gamma   90.00
#
_symmetry.space_group_name_H-M   'P 1'
#
loop_
_entity.id
_entity.type
_entity.pdbx_description
1 polymer ?
#
loop_
_entity_poly.entity_id
_entity_poly.type
_entity_poly.pdbx_seq_one_letter_code
_entity_poly.pdbx_strand_id
1 'polypeptide(L)'
;GLTNVPIGTQYVTNNPKLLSGNGVWCIVTIGYISGEDIKVRWEIQTLKPVQISNVDVQDYIDKRKDFTTEEWLDFMMHTVGLNPDTLNRREKFITLARLLPHVENNFNFMELGPKGTGKSHVFQELSPYGVLVSGGDVTSPRLFVKMSGNKEILGLVGYWDVVAWDEFEQQKGRAVDAVLIDTMQNYLANKSFNRGKGTHEASASICFVGNTKHTVPYMLKNSHLFESIPTSFIKGAFLDRIHLYNPGWEIRMLKKDSFSKGYGLITDYIAAIMHELRNKDLTALLKDYAKFDGSLSERDHLAIRKTFSGMVKLIYPDGNMTDEEAFELIDFAAESRKRVKDQLYIVDETFNAEPAKFRYVREKDGVEINVETLEKVSNALIIPNNIHQESTIMANLDDSDIPLFQEGTETTMQVEPSSERQSRKRFIPLQEKNQFFRLGQTGVTYQSLFAEYLKDATEITIEDPFIRTSWQVKNLMEFLTMLIDTRDVDDLKVHLVTNEEEDKLPDLIDKLDDIKNDMIGYGIEFDYNFREFHDRCIKADNGWVISMGRGLD
;
A
#
# COMPACT_ATOMS: atom_id res chain seq x y z
N GLY A 1 12.85 4.26 24.16
CA GLY A 1 13.52 5.52 23.86
C GLY A 1 13.84 6.30 25.14
N LEU A 2 14.75 7.25 25.04
CA LEU A 2 15.06 8.17 26.15
C LEU A 2 13.97 9.26 26.20
N THR A 3 13.51 9.60 27.38
CA THR A 3 12.50 10.65 27.60
C THR A 3 13.08 11.70 28.56
N ASN A 4 12.61 12.95 28.40
CA ASN A 4 13.01 14.09 29.25
C ASN A 4 14.52 14.38 29.22
N VAL A 5 15.15 14.24 28.05
CA VAL A 5 16.54 14.62 27.88
C VAL A 5 16.62 16.15 27.73
N PRO A 6 17.41 16.88 28.54
CA PRO A 6 17.54 18.33 28.44
C PRO A 6 18.14 18.75 27.08
N ILE A 7 17.62 19.86 26.56
CA ILE A 7 18.12 20.50 25.36
C ILE A 7 18.63 21.88 25.70
N GLY A 8 19.78 22.27 25.17
CA GLY A 8 20.35 23.60 25.39
C GLY A 8 19.47 24.69 24.75
N THR A 9 19.25 25.78 25.48
CA THR A 9 18.40 26.91 25.06
C THR A 9 18.81 27.47 23.68
N GLN A 10 20.11 27.45 23.36
CA GLN A 10 20.64 27.88 22.08
C GLN A 10 20.07 27.13 20.89
N TYR A 11 19.80 25.82 21.04
CA TYR A 11 19.21 25.02 19.95
C TYR A 11 17.76 25.41 19.70
N VAL A 12 17.02 25.72 20.75
CA VAL A 12 15.63 26.18 20.67
C VAL A 12 15.54 27.56 20.06
N THR A 13 16.44 28.49 20.48
CA THR A 13 16.50 29.84 19.94
C THR A 13 16.82 29.85 18.44
N ASN A 14 17.76 28.99 18.02
CA ASN A 14 18.15 28.89 16.63
C ASN A 14 17.12 28.10 15.77
N ASN A 15 16.25 27.32 16.39
CA ASN A 15 15.26 26.49 15.72
C ASN A 15 13.90 26.57 16.45
N PRO A 16 13.13 27.67 16.29
CA PRO A 16 11.88 27.88 17.03
C PRO A 16 10.84 26.77 16.81
N LYS A 17 10.87 26.08 15.66
CA LYS A 17 10.01 24.92 15.36
C LYS A 17 10.20 23.72 16.32
N LEU A 18 11.32 23.65 17.07
CA LEU A 18 11.48 22.65 18.13
C LEU A 18 10.43 22.77 19.25
N LEU A 19 9.79 23.93 19.35
CA LEU A 19 8.69 24.18 20.29
C LEU A 19 7.30 23.92 19.68
N SER A 20 7.22 23.64 18.38
CA SER A 20 5.95 23.28 17.76
C SER A 20 5.51 21.89 18.27
N GLY A 21 4.23 21.73 18.60
CA GLY A 21 3.69 20.52 19.23
C GLY A 21 3.84 19.22 18.42
N ASN A 22 4.23 19.31 17.15
CA ASN A 22 4.34 18.18 16.23
C ASN A 22 5.69 17.45 16.25
N GLY A 23 6.65 17.92 17.08
CA GLY A 23 8.01 17.38 17.10
C GLY A 23 8.82 17.71 15.85
N VAL A 24 10.12 17.58 15.94
CA VAL A 24 11.06 17.80 14.82
C VAL A 24 12.06 16.66 14.78
N TRP A 25 12.27 16.07 13.62
CA TRP A 25 13.31 15.08 13.42
C TRP A 25 14.68 15.75 13.44
N CYS A 26 15.59 15.24 14.28
CA CYS A 26 16.93 15.79 14.46
C CYS A 26 17.96 14.67 14.52
N ILE A 27 19.14 14.92 13.99
CA ILE A 27 20.34 14.15 14.33
C ILE A 27 20.89 14.75 15.62
N VAL A 28 21.01 13.92 16.66
CA VAL A 28 21.50 14.37 17.96
C VAL A 28 22.69 13.53 18.40
N THR A 29 23.68 14.18 19.01
CA THR A 29 24.70 13.50 19.81
C THR A 29 24.30 13.60 21.25
N ILE A 30 24.21 12.43 21.92
CA ILE A 30 23.81 12.33 23.33
C ILE A 30 25.04 12.01 24.17
N GLY A 31 25.31 12.83 25.17
CA GLY A 31 26.33 12.59 26.17
C GLY A 31 25.77 11.96 27.43
N TYR A 32 26.54 11.08 28.05
CA TYR A 32 26.23 10.53 29.37
C TYR A 32 27.01 11.27 30.46
N ILE A 33 26.31 11.77 31.48
CA ILE A 33 26.90 12.47 32.60
C ILE A 33 26.99 11.50 33.77
N SER A 34 28.22 11.20 34.22
CA SER A 34 28.48 10.36 35.38
C SER A 34 28.57 11.19 36.66
N GLY A 35 27.85 10.78 37.73
CA GLY A 35 27.87 11.42 39.06
C GLY A 35 26.82 10.80 39.96
N GLU A 36 27.07 10.79 41.30
CA GLU A 36 26.18 10.12 42.26
C GLU A 36 24.84 10.85 42.48
N ASP A 37 24.81 12.17 42.34
CA ASP A 37 23.61 13.01 42.61
C ASP A 37 22.86 13.51 41.36
N ILE A 38 23.18 13.00 40.15
CA ILE A 38 22.62 13.52 38.90
C ILE A 38 21.30 12.81 38.59
N LYS A 39 20.19 13.57 38.65
CA LYS A 39 18.84 13.07 38.30
C LYS A 39 18.61 12.79 36.82
N VAL A 40 19.30 13.51 35.95
CA VAL A 40 19.19 13.35 34.50
C VAL A 40 20.58 13.05 33.93
N ARG A 41 20.78 11.81 33.52
CA ARG A 41 22.09 11.29 33.11
C ARG A 41 22.42 11.45 31.64
N TRP A 42 21.48 11.95 30.86
CA TRP A 42 21.64 12.13 29.42
C TRP A 42 21.42 13.59 29.08
N GLU A 43 22.26 14.15 28.22
CA GLU A 43 22.12 15.49 27.67
C GLU A 43 22.33 15.48 26.14
N ILE A 44 21.70 16.40 25.45
CA ILE A 44 21.93 16.63 24.03
C ILE A 44 23.13 17.57 23.89
N GLN A 45 24.26 17.01 23.42
CA GLN A 45 25.49 17.75 23.19
C GLN A 45 25.47 18.51 21.86
N THR A 46 24.92 17.86 20.82
CA THR A 46 24.70 18.52 19.52
C THR A 46 23.32 18.17 19.01
N LEU A 47 22.71 19.13 18.31
CA LEU A 47 21.41 18.93 17.66
C LEU A 47 21.45 19.58 16.28
N LYS A 48 21.18 18.79 15.27
CA LYS A 48 21.02 19.24 13.89
C LYS A 48 19.64 18.83 13.40
N PRO A 49 18.71 19.77 13.19
CA PRO A 49 17.43 19.45 12.56
C PRO A 49 17.67 18.86 11.17
N VAL A 50 16.97 17.77 10.87
CA VAL A 50 17.03 17.10 9.56
C VAL A 50 15.91 17.62 8.66
N GLN A 51 14.79 18.03 9.27
CA GLN A 51 13.71 18.66 8.55
C GLN A 51 14.05 20.09 8.15
N ILE A 52 13.65 20.48 6.95
CA ILE A 52 13.75 21.86 6.50
C ILE A 52 12.91 22.72 7.43
N SER A 53 13.58 23.59 8.19
CA SER A 53 12.94 24.37 9.25
C SER A 53 12.12 25.54 8.73
N ASN A 54 12.36 26.00 7.50
CA ASN A 54 11.65 27.09 6.85
C ASN A 54 11.52 26.79 5.37
N VAL A 55 10.29 26.68 4.90
CA VAL A 55 9.95 26.63 3.47
C VAL A 55 9.17 27.88 3.12
N ASP A 56 9.53 28.50 2.01
CA ASP A 56 8.75 29.58 1.45
C ASP A 56 7.70 28.98 0.50
N VAL A 57 6.49 28.83 1.02
CA VAL A 57 5.35 28.29 0.24
C VAL A 57 5.00 29.23 -0.91
N GLN A 58 5.20 30.54 -0.74
CA GLN A 58 4.90 31.51 -1.79
C GLN A 58 5.89 31.38 -2.95
N ASP A 59 7.19 31.19 -2.67
CA ASP A 59 8.18 30.92 -3.71
C ASP A 59 7.84 29.64 -4.49
N TYR A 60 7.42 28.58 -3.81
CA TYR A 60 6.95 27.35 -4.46
C TYR A 60 5.75 27.61 -5.39
N ILE A 61 4.76 28.36 -4.92
CA ILE A 61 3.56 28.74 -5.70
C ILE A 61 3.96 29.58 -6.91
N ASP A 62 4.86 30.55 -6.73
CA ASP A 62 5.29 31.42 -7.82
C ASP A 62 6.13 30.66 -8.86
N LYS A 63 7.01 29.76 -8.43
CA LYS A 63 7.80 28.91 -9.32
C LYS A 63 6.95 27.92 -10.13
N ARG A 64 5.79 27.49 -9.62
CA ARG A 64 4.86 26.68 -10.39
C ARG A 64 4.46 27.34 -11.70
N LYS A 65 4.36 28.65 -11.75
CA LYS A 65 3.95 29.44 -12.94
C LYS A 65 4.95 29.35 -14.11
N ASP A 66 6.21 28.96 -13.83
CA ASP A 66 7.25 28.78 -14.83
C ASP A 66 7.07 27.48 -15.64
N PHE A 67 6.12 26.62 -15.27
CA PHE A 67 5.83 25.33 -15.88
C PHE A 67 4.46 25.32 -16.55
N THR A 68 4.34 24.67 -17.68
CA THR A 68 3.04 24.20 -18.19
C THR A 68 2.48 23.12 -17.24
N THR A 69 1.19 22.82 -17.35
CA THR A 69 0.58 21.79 -16.52
C THR A 69 1.18 20.40 -16.76
N GLU A 70 1.50 20.05 -18.02
CA GLU A 70 2.15 18.76 -18.31
C GLU A 70 3.56 18.67 -17.74
N GLU A 71 4.38 19.70 -17.94
CA GLU A 71 5.73 19.76 -17.36
C GLU A 71 5.70 19.66 -15.84
N TRP A 72 4.71 20.29 -15.19
CA TRP A 72 4.55 20.21 -13.75
C TRP A 72 4.14 18.81 -13.29
N LEU A 73 3.21 18.16 -13.98
CA LEU A 73 2.82 16.78 -13.70
C LEU A 73 4.01 15.84 -13.84
N ASP A 74 4.82 16.01 -14.89
CA ASP A 74 6.04 15.22 -15.10
C ASP A 74 7.08 15.47 -14.00
N PHE A 75 7.26 16.73 -13.63
CA PHE A 75 8.15 17.11 -12.53
C PHE A 75 7.71 16.51 -11.19
N MET A 76 6.40 16.48 -10.93
CA MET A 76 5.85 15.82 -9.75
C MET A 76 6.02 14.30 -9.80
N MET A 77 5.93 13.67 -10.99
CA MET A 77 6.26 12.23 -11.13
C MET A 77 7.73 11.96 -10.83
N HIS A 78 8.64 12.79 -11.34
CA HIS A 78 10.06 12.70 -10.97
C HIS A 78 10.28 12.87 -9.47
N THR A 79 9.53 13.77 -8.82
CA THR A 79 9.60 14.01 -7.37
C THR A 79 9.20 12.78 -6.55
N VAL A 80 8.18 12.03 -6.99
CA VAL A 80 7.78 10.78 -6.33
C VAL A 80 8.61 9.56 -6.79
N GLY A 81 9.64 9.76 -7.62
CA GLY A 81 10.59 8.74 -8.06
C GLY A 81 10.14 7.93 -9.28
N LEU A 82 9.08 8.36 -9.99
CA LEU A 82 8.56 7.65 -11.16
C LEU A 82 8.96 8.33 -12.47
N ASN A 83 9.09 7.52 -13.52
CA ASN A 83 9.35 8.00 -14.88
C ASN A 83 8.03 8.44 -15.54
N PRO A 84 7.82 9.74 -15.81
CA PRO A 84 6.59 10.26 -16.41
C PRO A 84 6.29 9.68 -17.81
N ASP A 85 7.32 9.33 -18.60
CA ASP A 85 7.16 8.78 -19.94
C ASP A 85 6.45 7.42 -19.97
N THR A 86 6.44 6.72 -18.82
CA THR A 86 5.76 5.42 -18.69
C THR A 86 4.33 5.53 -18.20
N LEU A 87 3.86 6.74 -17.86
CA LEU A 87 2.56 7.00 -17.25
C LEU A 87 1.70 7.87 -18.17
N ASN A 88 0.46 7.46 -18.38
CA ASN A 88 -0.53 8.34 -18.99
C ASN A 88 -1.04 9.38 -17.98
N ARG A 89 -1.78 10.40 -18.45
CA ARG A 89 -2.29 11.50 -17.60
C ARG A 89 -3.13 10.99 -16.42
N ARG A 90 -3.99 10.00 -16.62
CA ARG A 90 -4.81 9.41 -15.57
C ARG A 90 -3.97 8.67 -14.52
N GLU A 91 -2.97 7.91 -14.94
CA GLU A 91 -2.04 7.23 -14.03
C GLU A 91 -1.23 8.25 -13.19
N LYS A 92 -0.88 9.42 -13.78
CA LYS A 92 -0.27 10.54 -13.03
C LYS A 92 -1.23 11.07 -11.96
N PHE A 93 -2.52 11.25 -12.27
CA PHE A 93 -3.53 11.70 -11.30
C PHE A 93 -3.74 10.70 -10.18
N ILE A 94 -3.86 9.40 -10.49
CA ILE A 94 -3.97 8.32 -9.49
C ILE A 94 -2.73 8.29 -8.58
N THR A 95 -1.55 8.53 -9.16
CA THR A 95 -0.29 8.62 -8.39
C THR A 95 -0.28 9.85 -7.48
N LEU A 96 -0.68 11.03 -7.98
CA LEU A 96 -0.79 12.25 -7.17
C LEU A 96 -1.85 12.14 -6.09
N ALA A 97 -2.93 11.39 -6.32
CA ALA A 97 -3.97 11.17 -5.32
C ALA A 97 -3.43 10.52 -4.02
N ARG A 98 -2.33 9.77 -4.09
CA ARG A 98 -1.62 9.24 -2.91
C ARG A 98 -1.04 10.34 -2.03
N LEU A 99 -0.84 11.56 -2.57
CA LEU A 99 -0.32 12.72 -1.83
C LEU A 99 -1.43 13.54 -1.18
N LEU A 100 -2.70 13.34 -1.53
CA LEU A 100 -3.82 14.11 -0.97
C LEU A 100 -3.89 14.09 0.56
N PRO A 101 -3.64 12.94 1.23
CA PRO A 101 -3.59 12.92 2.69
C PRO A 101 -2.51 13.82 3.30
N HIS A 102 -1.45 14.14 2.54
CA HIS A 102 -0.37 15.00 2.99
C HIS A 102 -0.67 16.50 2.83
N VAL A 103 -1.63 16.87 1.97
CA VAL A 103 -2.01 18.28 1.73
C VAL A 103 -3.39 18.65 2.25
N GLU A 104 -4.18 17.68 2.69
CA GLU A 104 -5.51 17.88 3.27
C GLU A 104 -5.60 17.35 4.70
N ASN A 105 -6.20 18.16 5.60
CA ASN A 105 -6.45 17.73 6.97
C ASN A 105 -7.58 16.72 7.04
N ASN A 106 -7.44 15.66 7.88
CA ASN A 106 -8.47 14.65 8.09
C ASN A 106 -9.01 14.10 6.76
N PHE A 107 -8.12 13.70 5.87
CA PHE A 107 -8.48 13.11 4.59
C PHE A 107 -8.53 11.58 4.73
N ASN A 108 -9.71 11.01 4.49
CA ASN A 108 -9.91 9.57 4.62
C ASN A 108 -9.72 8.91 3.26
N PHE A 109 -8.60 8.26 3.09
CA PHE A 109 -8.12 7.69 1.83
C PHE A 109 -8.14 6.17 1.86
N MET A 110 -8.51 5.55 0.74
CA MET A 110 -8.38 4.12 0.55
C MET A 110 -7.78 3.81 -0.83
N GLU A 111 -6.83 2.88 -0.88
CA GLU A 111 -6.29 2.35 -2.12
C GLU A 111 -6.10 0.83 -2.00
N LEU A 112 -6.85 0.09 -2.80
CA LEU A 112 -6.66 -1.34 -2.99
C LEU A 112 -6.23 -1.61 -4.43
N GLY A 113 -5.35 -2.58 -4.63
CA GLY A 113 -4.87 -2.90 -5.98
C GLY A 113 -3.80 -3.98 -5.96
N PRO A 114 -3.27 -4.36 -7.14
CA PRO A 114 -2.25 -5.42 -7.25
C PRO A 114 -0.99 -5.08 -6.46
N LYS A 115 -0.21 -6.10 -6.13
CA LYS A 115 1.11 -5.95 -5.51
C LYS A 115 2.10 -5.29 -6.47
N GLY A 116 3.11 -4.59 -5.92
CA GLY A 116 4.22 -4.05 -6.72
C GLY A 116 3.90 -2.75 -7.48
N THR A 117 2.85 -2.02 -7.11
CA THR A 117 2.47 -0.72 -7.70
C THR A 117 2.96 0.50 -6.92
N GLY A 118 3.82 0.31 -5.90
CA GLY A 118 4.41 1.40 -5.11
C GLY A 118 3.49 2.05 -4.09
N LYS A 119 2.32 1.46 -3.75
CA LYS A 119 1.36 2.02 -2.79
C LYS A 119 2.00 2.40 -1.45
N SER A 120 2.61 1.44 -0.78
CA SER A 120 3.18 1.61 0.57
C SER A 120 4.41 2.53 0.57
N HIS A 121 5.18 2.55 -0.53
CA HIS A 121 6.41 3.35 -0.65
C HIS A 121 6.16 4.85 -0.47
N VAL A 122 5.09 5.39 -1.06
CA VAL A 122 4.75 6.81 -0.96
C VAL A 122 4.50 7.22 0.50
N PHE A 123 3.81 6.38 1.28
CA PHE A 123 3.51 6.67 2.69
C PHE A 123 4.68 6.41 3.64
N GLN A 124 5.65 5.60 3.23
CA GLN A 124 6.81 5.24 4.05
C GLN A 124 7.99 6.20 3.85
N GLU A 125 8.26 6.60 2.59
CA GLU A 125 9.54 7.23 2.24
C GLU A 125 9.42 8.70 1.82
N LEU A 126 8.23 9.14 1.38
CA LEU A 126 8.10 10.47 0.79
C LEU A 126 8.06 11.61 1.83
N SER A 127 7.54 11.36 3.02
CA SER A 127 7.27 12.42 3.98
C SER A 127 7.62 12.03 5.41
N PRO A 128 8.46 12.83 6.10
CA PRO A 128 8.74 12.65 7.52
C PRO A 128 7.54 13.03 8.42
N TYR A 129 6.46 13.56 7.86
CA TYR A 129 5.22 13.90 8.57
C TYR A 129 4.19 12.77 8.52
N GLY A 130 4.51 11.65 7.87
CA GLY A 130 3.66 10.47 7.78
C GLY A 130 4.23 9.27 8.52
N VAL A 131 3.38 8.33 8.88
CA VAL A 131 3.77 7.04 9.43
C VAL A 131 3.00 5.92 8.77
N LEU A 132 3.73 4.89 8.35
CA LEU A 132 3.15 3.64 7.87
C LEU A 132 3.13 2.63 9.01
N VAL A 133 1.98 2.03 9.27
CA VAL A 133 1.80 0.99 10.27
C VAL A 133 1.26 -0.28 9.60
N SER A 134 1.81 -1.44 9.99
CA SER A 134 1.32 -2.73 9.49
C SER A 134 -0.01 -3.12 10.14
N GLY A 135 -0.90 -3.73 9.36
CA GLY A 135 -2.28 -4.02 9.75
C GLY A 135 -2.45 -4.84 11.03
N GLY A 136 -1.50 -5.75 11.32
CA GLY A 136 -1.57 -6.60 12.51
C GLY A 136 -1.29 -5.92 13.85
N ASP A 137 -0.67 -4.73 13.84
CA ASP A 137 -0.11 -4.08 15.03
C ASP A 137 -0.91 -2.89 15.55
N VAL A 138 -2.03 -2.55 14.91
CA VAL A 138 -2.79 -1.36 15.28
C VAL A 138 -3.78 -1.65 16.39
N THR A 139 -3.56 -1.00 17.52
CA THR A 139 -4.48 -1.04 18.67
C THR A 139 -5.04 0.36 18.93
N SER A 140 -6.22 0.42 19.58
CA SER A 140 -6.85 1.69 19.92
C SER A 140 -5.95 2.60 20.79
N PRO A 141 -5.21 2.08 21.81
CA PRO A 141 -4.25 2.89 22.56
C PRO A 141 -3.07 3.43 21.72
N ARG A 142 -2.56 2.65 20.75
CA ARG A 142 -1.47 3.07 19.88
C ARG A 142 -1.90 4.17 18.91
N LEU A 143 -3.12 4.05 18.38
CA LEU A 143 -3.63 4.98 17.39
C LEU A 143 -4.10 6.30 18.01
N PHE A 144 -4.83 6.24 19.14
CA PHE A 144 -5.53 7.38 19.71
C PHE A 144 -4.91 7.88 21.03
N VAL A 145 -5.20 7.23 22.16
CA VAL A 145 -4.67 7.60 23.49
C VAL A 145 -4.32 6.36 24.29
N LYS A 146 -3.12 6.35 24.85
CA LYS A 146 -2.65 5.37 25.84
C LYS A 146 -2.68 6.00 27.23
N MET A 147 -3.30 5.32 28.18
CA MET A 147 -3.20 5.67 29.59
C MET A 147 -1.92 5.09 30.19
N SER A 148 -1.14 5.91 30.89
CA SER A 148 0.03 5.50 31.69
C SER A 148 -0.13 6.04 33.11
N GLY A 149 -0.70 5.24 34.01
CA GLY A 149 -1.18 5.71 35.30
C GLY A 149 -2.24 6.80 35.11
N ASN A 150 -2.00 7.96 35.69
CA ASN A 150 -2.88 9.13 35.58
C ASN A 150 -2.59 10.05 34.37
N LYS A 151 -1.57 9.73 33.55
CA LYS A 151 -1.17 10.52 32.39
C LYS A 151 -1.76 9.94 31.10
N GLU A 152 -2.26 10.83 30.28
CA GLU A 152 -2.66 10.55 28.90
C GLU A 152 -1.48 10.80 27.96
N ILE A 153 -1.23 9.83 27.09
CA ILE A 153 -0.23 9.94 26.02
C ILE A 153 -0.99 9.82 24.71
N LEU A 154 -0.98 10.86 23.91
CA LEU A 154 -1.57 10.84 22.57
C LEU A 154 -0.96 9.72 21.73
N GLY A 155 -1.78 9.07 20.93
CA GLY A 155 -1.36 8.08 19.95
C GLY A 155 -0.93 8.72 18.63
N LEU A 156 -0.80 7.88 17.59
CA LEU A 156 -0.26 8.30 16.29
C LEU A 156 -1.02 9.48 15.67
N VAL A 157 -2.35 9.51 15.76
CA VAL A 157 -3.16 10.60 15.18
C VAL A 157 -2.91 11.98 15.82
N GLY A 158 -2.33 12.02 17.00
CA GLY A 158 -1.98 13.26 17.68
C GLY A 158 -0.61 13.84 17.31
N TYR A 159 0.21 13.10 16.56
CA TYR A 159 1.59 13.48 16.24
C TYR A 159 1.86 13.58 14.73
N TRP A 160 1.14 12.81 13.90
CA TRP A 160 1.41 12.68 12.48
C TRP A 160 0.36 13.37 11.65
N ASP A 161 0.75 13.92 10.50
CA ASP A 161 -0.16 14.44 9.50
C ASP A 161 -0.92 13.32 8.78
N VAL A 162 -0.21 12.20 8.58
CA VAL A 162 -0.74 11.02 7.88
C VAL A 162 -0.43 9.77 8.67
N VAL A 163 -1.45 8.98 8.92
CA VAL A 163 -1.33 7.62 9.45
C VAL A 163 -1.84 6.67 8.38
N ALA A 164 -0.91 5.99 7.71
CA ALA A 164 -1.23 5.01 6.69
C ALA A 164 -1.20 3.60 7.30
N TRP A 165 -2.27 2.86 7.07
CA TRP A 165 -2.43 1.49 7.52
C TRP A 165 -2.22 0.55 6.33
N ASP A 166 -1.04 -0.09 6.28
CA ASP A 166 -0.66 -1.04 5.24
C ASP A 166 -1.09 -2.46 5.59
N GLU A 167 -1.22 -3.30 4.56
CA GLU A 167 -1.68 -4.67 4.70
C GLU A 167 -2.98 -4.78 5.51
N PHE A 168 -3.87 -3.81 5.30
CA PHE A 168 -5.13 -3.71 6.02
C PHE A 168 -5.98 -4.99 5.89
N GLU A 169 -5.79 -5.73 4.80
CA GLU A 169 -6.45 -7.01 4.53
C GLU A 169 -5.95 -8.19 5.38
N GLN A 170 -4.76 -8.10 6.00
CA GLN A 170 -4.08 -9.26 6.60
C GLN A 170 -4.43 -9.54 8.07
N GLN A 171 -5.47 -8.93 8.62
CA GLN A 171 -5.90 -9.25 10.00
C GLN A 171 -6.49 -10.67 10.13
N LYS A 172 -5.74 -11.69 9.67
CA LYS A 172 -6.14 -13.08 9.76
C LYS A 172 -6.11 -13.55 11.23
N GLY A 173 -7.27 -13.89 11.77
CA GLY A 173 -7.40 -14.66 13.01
C GLY A 173 -7.46 -13.88 14.32
N ARG A 174 -7.29 -12.55 14.33
CA ARG A 174 -7.62 -11.70 15.49
C ARG A 174 -8.88 -10.90 15.21
N ALA A 175 -9.88 -11.03 16.06
CA ALA A 175 -11.03 -10.13 16.05
C ALA A 175 -10.50 -8.70 16.27
N VAL A 176 -10.79 -7.79 15.31
CA VAL A 176 -10.47 -6.38 15.48
C VAL A 176 -11.25 -5.87 16.70
N ASP A 177 -10.58 -5.16 17.58
CA ASP A 177 -11.22 -4.57 18.75
C ASP A 177 -12.37 -3.66 18.32
N ALA A 178 -13.59 -3.97 18.77
CA ALA A 178 -14.78 -3.17 18.45
C ALA A 178 -14.61 -1.71 18.89
N VAL A 179 -13.92 -1.46 19.99
CA VAL A 179 -13.60 -0.10 20.48
C VAL A 179 -12.71 0.65 19.48
N LEU A 180 -11.78 -0.05 18.82
CA LEU A 180 -10.94 0.56 17.80
C LEU A 180 -11.80 1.02 16.60
N ILE A 181 -12.71 0.16 16.13
CA ILE A 181 -13.57 0.46 14.97
C ILE A 181 -14.49 1.65 15.29
N ASP A 182 -15.14 1.63 16.45
CA ASP A 182 -16.06 2.70 16.84
C ASP A 182 -15.34 4.03 17.06
N THR A 183 -14.18 4.01 17.71
CA THR A 183 -13.35 5.22 17.91
C THR A 183 -12.86 5.76 16.59
N MET A 184 -12.39 4.89 15.67
CA MET A 184 -11.96 5.29 14.33
C MET A 184 -13.12 5.85 13.53
N GLN A 185 -14.28 5.19 13.54
CA GLN A 185 -15.47 5.67 12.86
C GLN A 185 -15.88 7.08 13.33
N ASN A 186 -15.82 7.36 14.64
CA ASN A 186 -16.07 8.69 15.19
C ASN A 186 -15.01 9.69 14.73
N TYR A 187 -13.74 9.33 14.76
CA TYR A 187 -12.66 10.19 14.30
C TYR A 187 -12.77 10.56 12.81
N LEU A 188 -13.02 9.57 11.95
CA LEU A 188 -13.21 9.80 10.51
C LEU A 188 -14.39 10.74 10.19
N ALA A 189 -15.41 10.81 11.09
CA ALA A 189 -16.55 11.70 10.93
C ALA A 189 -16.32 13.09 11.50
N ASN A 190 -15.79 13.16 12.73
CA ASN A 190 -15.87 14.35 13.56
C ASN A 190 -14.52 15.03 13.79
N LYS A 191 -13.40 14.45 13.26
CA LYS A 191 -12.04 14.93 13.50
C LYS A 191 -11.63 14.89 14.98
N SER A 192 -12.42 14.26 15.81
CA SER A 192 -12.23 14.13 17.25
C SER A 192 -12.59 12.73 17.73
N PHE A 193 -12.05 12.36 18.88
CA PHE A 193 -12.33 11.08 19.51
C PHE A 193 -12.38 11.22 21.03
N ASN A 194 -13.25 10.43 21.64
CA ASN A 194 -13.39 10.35 23.09
C ASN A 194 -12.63 9.13 23.60
N ARG A 195 -11.52 9.37 24.28
CA ARG A 195 -10.75 8.32 24.95
C ARG A 195 -9.92 8.91 26.08
N GLY A 196 -9.76 8.13 27.16
CA GLY A 196 -9.07 8.63 28.34
C GLY A 196 -9.97 9.55 29.17
N LYS A 197 -9.51 10.74 29.49
CA LYS A 197 -10.21 11.70 30.36
C LYS A 197 -11.07 12.74 29.63
N GLY A 198 -11.01 12.75 28.30
CA GLY A 198 -11.74 13.78 27.55
C GLY A 198 -11.84 13.53 26.07
N THR A 199 -12.31 14.57 25.36
CA THR A 199 -12.36 14.64 23.91
C THR A 199 -11.07 15.26 23.38
N HIS A 200 -10.47 14.62 22.40
CA HIS A 200 -9.26 15.08 21.72
C HIS A 200 -9.56 15.37 20.27
N GLU A 201 -9.04 16.47 19.76
CA GLU A 201 -9.06 16.82 18.34
C GLU A 201 -7.72 16.49 17.70
N ALA A 202 -7.74 16.08 16.44
CA ALA A 202 -6.55 15.84 15.65
C ALA A 202 -6.80 16.13 14.17
N SER A 203 -5.72 16.42 13.44
CA SER A 203 -5.76 16.75 12.01
C SER A 203 -5.28 15.63 11.10
N ALA A 204 -4.80 14.51 11.67
CA ALA A 204 -4.23 13.41 10.92
C ALA A 204 -5.21 12.85 9.87
N SER A 205 -4.71 12.65 8.67
CA SER A 205 -5.38 11.91 7.61
C SER A 205 -5.17 10.42 7.81
N ILE A 206 -6.22 9.62 7.58
CA ILE A 206 -6.14 8.15 7.71
C ILE A 206 -6.18 7.53 6.33
N CYS A 207 -5.18 6.68 6.05
CA CYS A 207 -5.05 5.98 4.79
C CYS A 207 -5.14 4.46 5.00
N PHE A 208 -5.95 3.80 4.21
CA PHE A 208 -6.07 2.35 4.18
C PHE A 208 -5.48 1.84 2.87
N VAL A 209 -4.38 1.09 2.96
CA VAL A 209 -3.65 0.59 1.82
C VAL A 209 -3.62 -0.93 1.87
N GLY A 210 -3.88 -1.58 0.76
CA GLY A 210 -3.90 -3.03 0.73
C GLY A 210 -3.90 -3.63 -0.68
N ASN A 211 -3.97 -4.96 -0.73
CA ASN A 211 -3.98 -5.69 -1.98
C ASN A 211 -5.37 -6.26 -2.28
N THR A 212 -5.74 -6.26 -3.56
CA THR A 212 -6.95 -6.97 -4.01
C THR A 212 -6.69 -8.47 -4.03
N LYS A 213 -7.71 -9.27 -3.67
CA LYS A 213 -7.63 -10.74 -3.71
C LYS A 213 -7.88 -11.29 -5.11
N HIS A 214 -8.75 -10.62 -5.85
CA HIS A 214 -9.17 -11.01 -7.18
C HIS A 214 -9.02 -9.86 -8.16
N THR A 215 -9.20 -10.15 -9.45
CA THR A 215 -9.26 -9.13 -10.50
C THR A 215 -10.54 -8.30 -10.37
N VAL A 216 -10.51 -7.07 -10.81
CA VAL A 216 -11.67 -6.16 -10.75
C VAL A 216 -12.91 -6.74 -11.44
N PRO A 217 -12.82 -7.32 -12.65
CA PRO A 217 -13.97 -8.00 -13.29
C PRO A 217 -14.59 -9.08 -12.43
N TYR A 218 -13.76 -9.88 -11.78
CA TYR A 218 -14.25 -10.94 -10.90
C TYR A 218 -14.97 -10.35 -9.68
N MET A 219 -14.38 -9.32 -9.04
CA MET A 219 -14.98 -8.67 -7.88
C MET A 219 -16.30 -7.99 -8.20
N LEU A 220 -16.39 -7.28 -9.32
CA LEU A 220 -17.64 -6.62 -9.75
C LEU A 220 -18.77 -7.61 -10.07
N LYS A 221 -18.42 -8.82 -10.55
CA LYS A 221 -19.39 -9.85 -10.90
C LYS A 221 -19.83 -10.69 -9.70
N ASN A 222 -18.93 -11.00 -8.77
CA ASN A 222 -19.14 -12.04 -7.74
C ASN A 222 -19.12 -11.52 -6.31
N SER A 223 -18.61 -10.30 -6.07
CA SER A 223 -18.47 -9.71 -4.72
C SER A 223 -18.55 -8.17 -4.77
N HIS A 224 -17.60 -7.49 -4.21
CA HIS A 224 -17.49 -6.03 -4.21
C HIS A 224 -16.03 -5.60 -4.07
N LEU A 225 -15.70 -4.33 -4.42
CA LEU A 225 -14.31 -3.83 -4.39
C LEU A 225 -13.72 -3.70 -2.98
N PHE A 226 -14.51 -3.83 -1.92
CA PHE A 226 -14.05 -3.86 -0.52
C PHE A 226 -13.82 -5.29 0.02
N GLU A 227 -13.92 -6.34 -0.79
CA GLU A 227 -13.81 -7.73 -0.29
C GLU A 227 -12.49 -8.06 0.41
N SER A 228 -11.43 -7.30 0.11
CA SER A 228 -10.10 -7.54 0.68
C SER A 228 -9.95 -7.01 2.10
N ILE A 229 -10.75 -6.04 2.53
CA ILE A 229 -10.63 -5.49 3.89
C ILE A 229 -11.30 -6.42 4.92
N PRO A 230 -10.90 -6.35 6.22
CA PRO A 230 -11.52 -7.17 7.26
C PRO A 230 -13.03 -6.91 7.34
N THR A 231 -13.81 -7.97 7.49
CA THR A 231 -15.29 -7.90 7.51
C THR A 231 -15.85 -6.99 8.60
N SER A 232 -15.13 -6.84 9.70
CA SER A 232 -15.49 -5.92 10.79
C SER A 232 -15.53 -4.43 10.38
N PHE A 233 -14.79 -4.05 9.33
CA PHE A 233 -14.79 -2.71 8.72
C PHE A 233 -15.76 -2.58 7.55
N ILE A 234 -16.31 -3.68 7.04
CA ILE A 234 -17.32 -3.67 5.98
C ILE A 234 -18.68 -3.31 6.61
N LYS A 235 -18.80 -2.06 7.02
CA LYS A 235 -20.02 -1.48 7.59
C LYS A 235 -20.33 -0.21 6.84
N GLY A 236 -21.58 -0.01 6.43
CA GLY A 236 -22.03 1.18 5.70
C GLY A 236 -21.57 2.47 6.36
N ALA A 237 -21.75 2.58 7.67
CA ALA A 237 -21.35 3.76 8.43
C ALA A 237 -19.83 4.05 8.42
N PHE A 238 -18.97 3.03 8.33
CA PHE A 238 -17.52 3.21 8.22
C PHE A 238 -17.12 3.60 6.78
N LEU A 239 -17.59 2.85 5.80
CA LEU A 239 -17.24 3.04 4.39
C LEU A 239 -17.71 4.39 3.85
N ASP A 240 -18.88 4.88 4.27
CA ASP A 240 -19.42 6.19 3.87
C ASP A 240 -18.55 7.38 4.33
N ARG A 241 -17.56 7.15 5.19
CA ARG A 241 -16.60 8.17 5.64
C ARG A 241 -15.33 8.23 4.81
N ILE A 242 -15.13 7.29 3.89
CA ILE A 242 -13.99 7.31 2.95
C ILE A 242 -14.22 8.42 1.92
N HIS A 243 -13.33 9.39 1.86
CA HIS A 243 -13.45 10.50 0.92
C HIS A 243 -13.11 10.07 -0.50
N LEU A 244 -12.04 9.29 -0.66
CA LEU A 244 -11.54 8.86 -1.94
C LEU A 244 -11.19 7.37 -1.91
N TYR A 245 -11.68 6.60 -2.89
CA TYR A 245 -11.20 5.28 -3.19
C TYR A 245 -10.37 5.32 -4.47
N ASN A 246 -9.05 5.30 -4.29
CA ASN A 246 -8.08 5.35 -5.38
C ASN A 246 -8.01 3.99 -6.08
N PRO A 247 -8.16 3.93 -7.42
CA PRO A 247 -8.15 2.67 -8.15
C PRO A 247 -6.72 2.16 -8.36
N GLY A 248 -6.11 1.56 -7.32
CA GLY A 248 -4.74 1.05 -7.38
C GLY A 248 -4.52 -0.03 -8.45
N TRP A 249 -5.59 -0.62 -8.97
CA TRP A 249 -5.54 -1.60 -10.08
C TRP A 249 -5.32 -0.96 -11.45
N GLU A 250 -5.47 0.36 -11.59
CA GLU A 250 -5.15 1.07 -12.82
C GLU A 250 -3.65 1.39 -12.93
N ILE A 251 -2.90 1.29 -11.82
CA ILE A 251 -1.45 1.47 -11.81
C ILE A 251 -0.75 0.15 -12.15
N ARG A 252 0.14 0.22 -13.12
CA ARG A 252 0.95 -0.93 -13.55
C ARG A 252 1.97 -1.33 -12.48
N MET A 253 2.32 -2.61 -12.48
CA MET A 253 3.42 -3.11 -11.67
C MET A 253 4.72 -2.40 -12.07
N LEU A 254 5.45 -1.86 -11.08
CA LEU A 254 6.69 -1.13 -11.30
C LEU A 254 7.78 -2.07 -11.83
N LYS A 255 8.40 -1.65 -12.94
CA LYS A 255 9.55 -2.29 -13.57
C LYS A 255 10.76 -1.37 -13.47
N LYS A 256 11.92 -1.81 -13.97
CA LYS A 256 13.15 -1.02 -13.94
C LYS A 256 13.04 0.31 -14.71
N ASP A 257 12.26 0.36 -15.75
CA ASP A 257 11.99 1.54 -16.58
C ASP A 257 10.97 2.50 -15.95
N SER A 258 10.19 2.02 -14.96
CA SER A 258 9.21 2.84 -14.25
C SER A 258 9.83 3.84 -13.28
N PHE A 259 11.13 3.72 -12.97
CA PHE A 259 11.81 4.63 -12.05
C PHE A 259 12.39 5.83 -12.75
N SER A 260 12.26 6.99 -12.09
CA SER A 260 12.78 8.26 -12.59
C SER A 260 14.30 8.21 -12.81
N LYS A 261 14.73 8.84 -13.90
CA LYS A 261 16.14 9.21 -14.15
C LYS A 261 16.32 10.72 -14.25
N GLY A 262 15.23 11.47 -14.12
CA GLY A 262 15.20 12.93 -14.17
C GLY A 262 15.33 13.54 -12.78
N TYR A 263 15.19 14.86 -12.74
CA TYR A 263 15.27 15.66 -11.51
C TYR A 263 13.86 15.99 -11.01
N GLY A 264 13.66 15.86 -9.70
CA GLY A 264 12.47 16.28 -8.98
C GLY A 264 12.85 17.10 -7.76
N LEU A 265 11.86 17.48 -6.97
CA LEU A 265 12.08 18.15 -5.69
C LEU A 265 12.69 17.17 -4.67
N ILE A 266 13.49 17.70 -3.77
CA ILE A 266 13.97 16.94 -2.60
C ILE A 266 12.75 16.55 -1.76
N THR A 267 12.67 15.30 -1.33
CA THR A 267 11.51 14.76 -0.60
C THR A 267 11.19 15.55 0.67
N ASP A 268 12.19 15.96 1.44
CA ASP A 268 11.98 16.79 2.64
C ASP A 268 11.40 18.17 2.31
N TYR A 269 11.80 18.78 1.18
CA TYR A 269 11.28 20.06 0.75
C TYR A 269 9.80 19.95 0.36
N ILE A 270 9.46 19.02 -0.53
CA ILE A 270 8.06 18.86 -0.93
C ILE A 270 7.17 18.42 0.24
N ALA A 271 7.68 17.60 1.15
CA ALA A 271 6.97 17.20 2.35
C ALA A 271 6.67 18.41 3.25
N ALA A 272 7.64 19.33 3.44
CA ALA A 272 7.42 20.55 4.21
C ALA A 272 6.44 21.50 3.52
N ILE A 273 6.48 21.63 2.19
CA ILE A 273 5.49 22.37 1.40
C ILE A 273 4.09 21.77 1.59
N MET A 274 3.94 20.45 1.45
CA MET A 274 2.66 19.77 1.63
C MET A 274 2.11 19.96 3.05
N HIS A 275 2.96 19.90 4.07
CA HIS A 275 2.59 20.16 5.45
C HIS A 275 2.01 21.57 5.64
N GLU A 276 2.64 22.59 5.09
CA GLU A 276 2.15 23.98 5.17
C GLU A 276 0.86 24.18 4.36
N LEU A 277 0.74 23.55 3.19
CA LEU A 277 -0.47 23.60 2.34
C LEU A 277 -1.71 22.98 3.02
N ARG A 278 -1.54 22.14 4.05
CA ARG A 278 -2.67 21.62 4.85
C ARG A 278 -3.51 22.73 5.46
N ASN A 279 -2.88 23.86 5.80
CA ASN A 279 -3.54 25.00 6.41
C ASN A 279 -4.30 25.88 5.40
N LYS A 280 -4.11 25.67 4.09
CA LYS A 280 -4.80 26.40 3.03
C LYS A 280 -6.11 25.68 2.67
N ASP A 281 -7.23 26.36 2.74
CA ASP A 281 -8.53 25.80 2.32
C ASP A 281 -8.90 26.31 0.93
N LEU A 282 -8.93 25.39 -0.04
CA LEU A 282 -9.35 25.66 -1.42
C LEU A 282 -10.67 24.94 -1.78
N THR A 283 -11.38 24.38 -0.80
CA THR A 283 -12.63 23.63 -1.03
C THR A 283 -13.75 24.49 -1.61
N ALA A 284 -13.71 25.79 -1.38
CA ALA A 284 -14.71 26.73 -1.89
C ALA A 284 -14.64 26.95 -3.41
N LEU A 285 -13.44 26.82 -4.01
CA LEU A 285 -13.24 27.03 -5.44
C LEU A 285 -14.11 26.15 -6.34
N LEU A 286 -14.44 24.94 -5.86
CA LEU A 286 -15.26 24.01 -6.65
C LEU A 286 -16.61 24.62 -7.06
N LYS A 287 -17.19 25.49 -6.23
CA LYS A 287 -18.47 26.13 -6.50
C LYS A 287 -18.45 27.11 -7.68
N ASP A 288 -17.26 27.60 -8.02
CA ASP A 288 -17.08 28.54 -9.14
C ASP A 288 -17.16 27.81 -10.50
N TYR A 289 -17.01 26.48 -10.49
CA TYR A 289 -16.98 25.64 -11.70
C TYR A 289 -18.17 24.71 -11.83
N ALA A 290 -18.72 24.16 -10.72
CA ALA A 290 -19.71 23.10 -10.79
C ALA A 290 -20.74 23.15 -9.66
N LYS A 291 -21.99 22.85 -10.03
CA LYS A 291 -23.10 22.64 -9.08
C LYS A 291 -23.56 21.18 -9.16
N PHE A 292 -23.39 20.45 -8.08
CA PHE A 292 -23.78 19.05 -7.98
C PHE A 292 -25.29 18.87 -7.70
N ASP A 293 -25.81 17.68 -8.08
CA ASP A 293 -27.19 17.27 -7.83
C ASP A 293 -27.52 17.25 -6.35
N GLY A 294 -28.72 17.69 -6.00
CA GLY A 294 -29.20 17.78 -4.62
C GLY A 294 -29.45 16.41 -3.93
N SER A 295 -29.34 15.29 -4.65
CA SER A 295 -29.43 13.95 -4.08
C SER A 295 -28.13 13.50 -3.39
N LEU A 296 -27.01 14.21 -3.63
CA LEU A 296 -25.75 13.94 -2.94
C LEU A 296 -25.85 14.34 -1.46
N SER A 297 -25.35 13.47 -0.58
CA SER A 297 -25.26 13.79 0.85
C SER A 297 -24.17 14.83 1.13
N GLU A 298 -24.21 15.47 2.30
CA GLU A 298 -23.13 16.39 2.73
C GLU A 298 -21.76 15.70 2.80
N ARG A 299 -21.73 14.39 3.07
CA ARG A 299 -20.48 13.62 3.04
C ARG A 299 -19.93 13.46 1.63
N ASP A 300 -20.80 13.29 0.64
CA ASP A 300 -20.40 13.20 -0.77
C ASP A 300 -19.83 14.55 -1.23
N HIS A 301 -20.54 15.65 -0.91
CA HIS A 301 -20.07 17.01 -1.18
C HIS A 301 -18.73 17.31 -0.51
N LEU A 302 -18.56 16.94 0.77
CA LEU A 302 -17.32 17.14 1.51
C LEU A 302 -16.16 16.34 0.87
N ALA A 303 -16.40 15.08 0.52
CA ALA A 303 -15.42 14.20 -0.08
C ALA A 303 -14.92 14.73 -1.43
N ILE A 304 -15.86 15.12 -2.30
CA ILE A 304 -15.54 15.71 -3.61
C ILE A 304 -14.76 17.02 -3.45
N ARG A 305 -15.24 17.94 -2.59
CA ARG A 305 -14.57 19.24 -2.34
C ARG A 305 -13.15 19.07 -1.81
N LYS A 306 -12.92 18.14 -0.88
CA LYS A 306 -11.59 17.88 -0.33
C LYS A 306 -10.66 17.23 -1.35
N THR A 307 -11.16 16.29 -2.14
CA THR A 307 -10.37 15.66 -3.21
C THR A 307 -9.98 16.69 -4.26
N PHE A 308 -10.92 17.51 -4.72
CA PHE A 308 -10.66 18.62 -5.63
C PHE A 308 -9.64 19.60 -5.05
N SER A 309 -9.87 20.11 -3.83
CA SER A 309 -8.95 21.03 -3.14
C SER A 309 -7.52 20.46 -3.04
N GLY A 310 -7.38 19.21 -2.67
CA GLY A 310 -6.07 18.56 -2.57
C GLY A 310 -5.37 18.43 -3.93
N MET A 311 -6.10 18.07 -4.99
CA MET A 311 -5.56 18.05 -6.35
C MET A 311 -5.14 19.45 -6.81
N VAL A 312 -5.96 20.49 -6.53
CA VAL A 312 -5.62 21.88 -6.82
C VAL A 312 -4.34 22.30 -6.09
N LYS A 313 -4.20 21.99 -4.79
CA LYS A 313 -2.98 22.29 -4.01
C LYS A 313 -1.71 21.66 -4.61
N LEU A 314 -1.83 20.48 -5.18
CA LEU A 314 -0.69 19.77 -5.79
C LEU A 314 -0.36 20.25 -7.21
N ILE A 315 -1.38 20.57 -8.01
CA ILE A 315 -1.21 20.85 -9.43
C ILE A 315 -1.28 22.36 -9.71
N TYR A 316 -2.17 23.09 -9.04
CA TYR A 316 -2.44 24.52 -9.21
C TYR A 316 -2.42 25.24 -7.85
N PRO A 317 -1.27 25.29 -7.15
CA PRO A 317 -1.20 25.76 -5.76
C PRO A 317 -1.57 27.24 -5.58
N ASP A 318 -1.59 28.04 -6.65
CA ASP A 318 -2.10 29.42 -6.68
C ASP A 318 -3.62 29.49 -6.86
N GLY A 319 -4.27 28.36 -7.20
CA GLY A 319 -5.70 28.27 -7.50
C GLY A 319 -6.08 28.68 -8.92
N ASN A 320 -5.11 29.03 -9.76
CA ASN A 320 -5.36 29.44 -11.14
C ASN A 320 -5.26 28.25 -12.09
N MET A 321 -6.39 27.92 -12.72
CA MET A 321 -6.52 26.87 -13.72
C MET A 321 -7.58 27.27 -14.75
N THR A 322 -7.52 26.66 -15.92
CA THR A 322 -8.56 26.81 -16.94
C THR A 322 -9.83 26.04 -16.52
N ASP A 323 -10.97 26.37 -17.13
CA ASP A 323 -12.21 25.64 -16.85
C ASP A 323 -12.10 24.16 -17.20
N GLU A 324 -11.42 23.83 -18.29
CA GLU A 324 -11.17 22.45 -18.73
C GLU A 324 -10.32 21.67 -17.71
N GLU A 325 -9.27 22.28 -17.19
CA GLU A 325 -8.44 21.71 -16.12
C GLU A 325 -9.24 21.52 -14.82
N ALA A 326 -10.09 22.49 -14.47
CA ALA A 326 -10.98 22.37 -13.30
C ALA A 326 -11.98 21.24 -13.47
N PHE A 327 -12.61 21.09 -14.66
CA PHE A 327 -13.56 20.01 -14.92
C PHE A 327 -12.89 18.63 -14.85
N GLU A 328 -11.66 18.49 -15.36
CA GLU A 328 -10.91 17.23 -15.23
C GLU A 328 -10.69 16.84 -13.77
N LEU A 329 -10.33 17.80 -12.90
CA LEU A 329 -10.15 17.55 -11.48
C LEU A 329 -11.49 17.24 -10.78
N ILE A 330 -12.58 17.88 -11.20
CA ILE A 330 -13.92 17.64 -10.68
C ILE A 330 -14.39 16.23 -11.04
N ASP A 331 -14.19 15.82 -12.29
CA ASP A 331 -14.52 14.46 -12.76
C ASP A 331 -13.76 13.40 -11.96
N PHE A 332 -12.45 13.58 -11.79
CA PHE A 332 -11.62 12.68 -10.99
C PHE A 332 -12.10 12.60 -9.52
N ALA A 333 -12.40 13.75 -8.90
CA ALA A 333 -12.86 13.80 -7.52
C ALA A 333 -14.24 13.14 -7.36
N ALA A 334 -15.17 13.42 -8.27
CA ALA A 334 -16.51 12.86 -8.24
C ALA A 334 -16.51 11.35 -8.53
N GLU A 335 -15.73 10.89 -9.51
CA GLU A 335 -15.55 9.45 -9.82
C GLU A 335 -15.00 8.69 -8.60
N SER A 336 -13.97 9.22 -7.96
CA SER A 336 -13.33 8.59 -6.81
C SER A 336 -14.31 8.41 -5.63
N ARG A 337 -15.18 9.40 -5.39
CA ARG A 337 -16.23 9.30 -4.37
C ARG A 337 -17.39 8.43 -4.82
N LYS A 338 -17.79 8.49 -6.09
CA LYS A 338 -18.81 7.62 -6.66
C LYS A 338 -18.43 6.14 -6.50
N ARG A 339 -17.16 5.79 -6.70
CA ARG A 339 -16.65 4.43 -6.48
C ARG A 339 -16.94 3.94 -5.05
N VAL A 340 -16.74 4.77 -4.05
CA VAL A 340 -17.11 4.43 -2.66
C VAL A 340 -18.63 4.17 -2.55
N LYS A 341 -19.43 5.07 -3.12
CA LYS A 341 -20.89 5.02 -3.03
C LYS A 341 -21.49 3.81 -3.74
N ASP A 342 -21.00 3.53 -4.95
CA ASP A 342 -21.44 2.37 -5.74
C ASP A 342 -21.20 1.05 -5.00
N GLN A 343 -20.06 0.94 -4.32
CA GLN A 343 -19.76 -0.26 -3.51
C GLN A 343 -20.55 -0.29 -2.20
N LEU A 344 -20.83 0.88 -1.64
CA LEU A 344 -21.64 0.98 -0.43
C LEU A 344 -23.07 0.46 -0.66
N TYR A 345 -23.66 0.74 -1.82
CA TYR A 345 -24.97 0.22 -2.21
C TYR A 345 -25.02 -1.30 -2.35
N ILE A 346 -23.89 -1.93 -2.65
CA ILE A 346 -23.79 -3.41 -2.72
C ILE A 346 -23.64 -3.99 -1.31
N VAL A 347 -22.88 -3.32 -0.44
CA VAL A 347 -22.54 -3.82 0.90
C VAL A 347 -23.66 -3.62 1.91
N ASP A 348 -24.44 -2.55 1.78
CA ASP A 348 -25.44 -2.14 2.76
C ASP A 348 -26.72 -1.66 2.05
N GLU A 349 -27.74 -2.51 2.05
CA GLU A 349 -29.02 -2.25 1.38
C GLU A 349 -29.74 -1.00 1.91
N THR A 350 -29.46 -0.57 3.14
CA THR A 350 -30.08 0.64 3.71
C THR A 350 -29.68 1.91 3.00
N PHE A 351 -28.53 1.91 2.31
CA PHE A 351 -28.08 3.04 1.48
C PHE A 351 -28.68 3.05 0.07
N ASN A 352 -29.34 1.97 -0.35
CA ASN A 352 -29.82 1.80 -1.73
C ASN A 352 -31.27 2.25 -1.94
N ALA A 353 -31.96 2.70 -0.88
CA ALA A 353 -33.37 3.12 -0.98
C ALA A 353 -33.55 4.33 -1.92
N GLU A 354 -32.61 5.28 -1.89
CA GLU A 354 -32.58 6.44 -2.78
C GLU A 354 -31.15 6.67 -3.26
N PRO A 355 -30.72 6.03 -4.38
CA PRO A 355 -29.36 6.15 -4.88
C PRO A 355 -29.04 7.59 -5.29
N ALA A 356 -27.91 8.11 -4.82
CA ALA A 356 -27.43 9.44 -5.18
C ALA A 356 -27.03 9.50 -6.66
N LYS A 357 -27.44 10.57 -7.34
CA LYS A 357 -27.09 10.81 -8.74
C LYS A 357 -25.79 11.61 -8.79
N PHE A 358 -24.71 10.94 -9.19
CA PHE A 358 -23.41 11.59 -9.39
C PHE A 358 -23.41 12.33 -10.72
N ARG A 359 -24.02 13.51 -10.71
CA ARG A 359 -24.04 14.44 -11.84
C ARG A 359 -23.83 15.86 -11.34
N TYR A 360 -23.31 16.71 -12.21
CA TYR A 360 -23.13 18.12 -11.94
C TYR A 360 -23.40 18.94 -13.20
N VAL A 361 -23.75 20.19 -12.99
CA VAL A 361 -23.92 21.20 -14.04
C VAL A 361 -22.70 22.11 -14.00
N ARG A 362 -22.06 22.28 -15.13
CA ARG A 362 -20.96 23.24 -15.30
C ARG A 362 -21.50 24.67 -15.21
N GLU A 363 -20.90 25.51 -14.37
CA GLU A 363 -21.35 26.90 -14.21
C GLU A 363 -21.09 27.76 -15.46
N LYS A 364 -20.06 27.42 -16.26
CA LYS A 364 -19.64 28.15 -17.48
C LYS A 364 -20.67 28.07 -18.60
N ASP A 365 -21.17 26.89 -18.91
CA ASP A 365 -21.94 26.60 -20.10
C ASP A 365 -23.29 25.92 -19.84
N GLY A 366 -23.58 25.58 -18.58
CA GLY A 366 -24.81 24.92 -18.17
C GLY A 366 -24.93 23.46 -18.59
N VAL A 367 -23.83 22.85 -19.10
CA VAL A 367 -23.82 21.46 -19.51
C VAL A 367 -23.89 20.53 -18.32
N GLU A 368 -24.82 19.58 -18.35
CA GLU A 368 -24.95 18.53 -17.34
C GLU A 368 -24.01 17.37 -17.67
N ILE A 369 -23.18 16.99 -16.70
CA ILE A 369 -22.24 15.86 -16.78
C ILE A 369 -22.70 14.77 -15.83
N ASN A 370 -22.84 13.56 -16.34
CA ASN A 370 -23.04 12.36 -15.55
C ASN A 370 -21.69 11.69 -15.30
N VAL A 371 -21.37 11.47 -14.04
CA VAL A 371 -20.11 10.84 -13.63
C VAL A 371 -20.31 9.34 -13.51
N GLU A 372 -19.49 8.57 -14.23
CA GLU A 372 -19.44 7.11 -14.09
C GLU A 372 -18.02 6.67 -13.71
N THR A 373 -17.92 5.50 -13.06
CA THR A 373 -16.61 4.92 -12.74
C THR A 373 -16.11 4.13 -13.94
N LEU A 374 -14.80 4.25 -14.22
CA LEU A 374 -14.20 3.61 -15.39
C LEU A 374 -14.39 2.08 -15.40
N GLU A 375 -14.30 1.45 -14.25
CA GLU A 375 -14.50 0.01 -14.10
C GLU A 375 -15.92 -0.46 -14.44
N LYS A 376 -16.93 0.41 -14.35
CA LYS A 376 -18.30 0.10 -14.79
C LYS A 376 -18.47 0.30 -16.29
N VAL A 377 -17.95 1.39 -16.83
CA VAL A 377 -18.07 1.75 -18.26
C VAL A 377 -17.33 0.75 -19.14
N SER A 378 -16.15 0.32 -18.74
CA SER A 378 -15.30 -0.57 -19.55
C SER A 378 -15.67 -2.05 -19.45
N ASN A 379 -16.71 -2.44 -18.69
CA ASN A 379 -17.02 -3.84 -18.38
C ASN A 379 -15.76 -4.64 -18.01
N ALA A 380 -14.82 -3.93 -17.37
CA ALA A 380 -13.61 -4.44 -16.76
C ALA A 380 -12.57 -5.08 -17.68
N LEU A 381 -12.38 -4.59 -18.84
CA LEU A 381 -11.19 -4.90 -19.63
C LEU A 381 -10.07 -3.90 -19.36
N ILE A 382 -9.67 -3.72 -18.12
CA ILE A 382 -8.35 -3.19 -17.80
C ILE A 382 -7.37 -4.36 -17.81
N ILE A 383 -7.03 -4.81 -19.02
CA ILE A 383 -5.85 -5.63 -19.26
C ILE A 383 -4.69 -4.63 -19.33
N PRO A 384 -3.67 -4.73 -18.47
CA PRO A 384 -2.52 -3.82 -18.50
C PRO A 384 -1.54 -4.24 -19.62
N ASN A 385 -2.00 -4.33 -20.86
CA ASN A 385 -1.15 -4.53 -22.02
C ASN A 385 -1.75 -3.80 -23.23
N ASN A 386 -1.03 -2.80 -23.72
CA ASN A 386 -1.22 -2.10 -24.98
C ASN A 386 -2.40 -1.13 -25.09
N ILE A 387 -2.28 0.03 -24.46
CA ILE A 387 -2.95 1.22 -24.99
C ILE A 387 -1.90 2.34 -25.06
N HIS A 388 -1.11 2.30 -26.14
CA HIS A 388 -0.70 3.49 -26.84
C HIS A 388 -1.80 3.74 -27.86
N GLN A 389 -2.81 4.51 -27.52
CA GLN A 389 -3.65 5.25 -28.46
C GLN A 389 -4.50 6.27 -27.69
N GLU A 390 -4.18 7.49 -27.96
CA GLU A 390 -4.94 8.72 -28.00
C GLU A 390 -6.22 8.83 -27.15
N SER A 391 -6.14 9.67 -26.13
CA SER A 391 -7.25 10.31 -25.42
C SER A 391 -8.04 11.22 -26.37
N THR A 392 -8.87 10.65 -27.25
CA THR A 392 -9.82 11.39 -28.06
C THR A 392 -11.06 10.53 -28.37
N ILE A 393 -11.64 9.90 -27.34
CA ILE A 393 -12.95 9.23 -27.48
C ILE A 393 -13.79 9.53 -26.24
N MET A 394 -14.21 10.76 -26.08
CA MET A 394 -15.32 11.11 -25.17
C MET A 394 -16.17 12.28 -25.71
N ALA A 395 -16.18 12.52 -26.98
CA ALA A 395 -16.97 13.61 -27.54
C ALA A 395 -17.69 13.28 -28.84
N ASN A 396 -18.11 12.06 -29.12
CA ASN A 396 -19.07 11.79 -30.21
C ASN A 396 -19.43 10.29 -30.23
N LEU A 397 -20.38 9.88 -29.44
CA LEU A 397 -21.17 8.69 -29.70
C LEU A 397 -22.59 9.16 -30.00
N ASP A 398 -22.89 9.23 -31.29
CA ASP A 398 -24.24 9.39 -31.81
C ASP A 398 -25.02 8.09 -31.61
N ASP A 399 -26.28 8.18 -31.17
CA ASP A 399 -27.14 7.06 -30.73
C ASP A 399 -27.53 6.05 -31.86
N SER A 400 -26.82 6.04 -33.00
CA SER A 400 -27.22 5.29 -34.19
C SER A 400 -26.43 4.02 -34.53
N ASP A 401 -25.36 3.68 -33.75
CA ASP A 401 -24.48 2.54 -34.08
C ASP A 401 -24.39 1.45 -33.00
N ILE A 402 -25.54 1.02 -32.47
CA ILE A 402 -25.60 -0.21 -31.66
C ILE A 402 -26.06 -1.36 -32.56
N PRO A 403 -25.23 -2.38 -32.84
CA PRO A 403 -25.70 -3.57 -33.54
C PRO A 403 -26.61 -4.39 -32.61
N LEU A 404 -27.87 -4.49 -32.99
CA LEU A 404 -28.84 -5.43 -32.44
C LEU A 404 -28.34 -6.87 -32.68
N PHE A 405 -28.02 -7.59 -31.61
CA PHE A 405 -27.87 -9.04 -31.67
C PHE A 405 -29.23 -9.66 -31.90
N GLN A 406 -29.42 -10.27 -33.07
CA GLN A 406 -30.56 -11.15 -33.37
C GLN A 406 -30.38 -12.49 -32.65
N GLU A 407 -31.42 -12.88 -31.94
CA GLU A 407 -31.62 -14.25 -31.47
C GLU A 407 -31.65 -15.21 -32.65
N GLY A 408 -30.79 -16.24 -32.60
CA GLY A 408 -30.70 -17.29 -33.60
C GLY A 408 -30.69 -18.68 -32.98
N THR A 409 -31.89 -19.27 -32.95
CA THR A 409 -32.24 -20.73 -33.06
C THR A 409 -31.40 -21.76 -32.31
N GLU A 410 -32.10 -22.43 -31.38
CA GLU A 410 -31.80 -23.75 -30.83
C GLU A 410 -31.56 -24.78 -31.92
N THR A 411 -30.44 -25.49 -31.85
CA THR A 411 -30.28 -26.79 -32.51
C THR A 411 -29.81 -27.79 -31.49
N THR A 412 -30.73 -28.66 -31.11
CA THR A 412 -30.53 -29.86 -30.34
C THR A 412 -29.55 -30.78 -31.07
N MET A 413 -28.44 -31.15 -30.42
CA MET A 413 -27.65 -32.31 -30.80
C MET A 413 -27.46 -33.23 -29.60
N GLN A 414 -27.80 -34.49 -29.88
CA GLN A 414 -27.82 -35.63 -29.00
C GLN A 414 -26.46 -35.95 -28.38
N VAL A 415 -26.51 -36.37 -27.12
CA VAL A 415 -25.38 -36.90 -26.36
C VAL A 415 -25.23 -38.37 -26.67
N GLU A 416 -24.09 -38.81 -27.17
CA GLU A 416 -23.58 -40.17 -27.04
C GLU A 416 -22.32 -40.18 -26.15
N PRO A 417 -22.18 -41.19 -25.30
CA PRO A 417 -21.09 -41.26 -24.35
C PRO A 417 -19.94 -42.10 -24.91
N SER A 418 -18.75 -41.63 -24.87
CA SER A 418 -17.60 -42.49 -24.62
C SER A 418 -16.26 -41.78 -24.79
N SER A 419 -15.37 -42.29 -24.00
CA SER A 419 -13.92 -42.32 -24.08
C SER A 419 -13.14 -41.16 -23.45
N GLU A 420 -12.46 -41.57 -22.44
CA GLU A 420 -11.27 -41.00 -21.83
C GLU A 420 -10.51 -40.03 -22.74
N ARG A 421 -10.62 -38.73 -22.47
CA ARG A 421 -9.64 -37.73 -22.91
C ARG A 421 -8.65 -37.52 -21.78
N GLN A 422 -7.58 -38.28 -21.82
CA GLN A 422 -6.34 -37.87 -21.16
C GLN A 422 -6.02 -36.43 -21.59
N SER A 423 -6.13 -35.50 -20.66
CA SER A 423 -5.68 -34.13 -20.85
C SER A 423 -4.17 -34.17 -21.05
N ARG A 424 -3.70 -34.02 -22.28
CA ARG A 424 -2.29 -33.72 -22.56
C ARG A 424 -1.97 -32.37 -21.90
N LYS A 425 -1.40 -32.42 -20.70
CA LYS A 425 -0.72 -31.23 -20.09
C LYS A 425 0.31 -30.77 -21.12
N ARG A 426 0.18 -29.56 -21.61
CA ARG A 426 1.25 -28.91 -22.39
C ARG A 426 2.45 -28.82 -21.47
N PHE A 427 3.48 -29.57 -21.78
CA PHE A 427 4.78 -29.51 -21.11
C PHE A 427 5.42 -28.18 -21.52
N ILE A 428 5.40 -27.20 -20.63
CA ILE A 428 6.20 -25.99 -20.77
C ILE A 428 7.53 -26.31 -20.11
N PRO A 429 8.65 -26.38 -20.86
CA PRO A 429 9.95 -26.68 -20.27
C PRO A 429 10.30 -25.60 -19.26
N LEU A 430 10.78 -26.00 -18.08
CA LEU A 430 11.30 -25.11 -17.05
C LEU A 430 12.48 -24.32 -17.62
N GLN A 431 12.51 -23.01 -17.36
CA GLN A 431 13.56 -22.13 -17.84
C GLN A 431 14.45 -21.68 -16.67
N GLU A 432 15.73 -21.55 -16.95
CA GLU A 432 16.67 -20.90 -16.03
C GLU A 432 16.22 -19.46 -15.76
N LYS A 433 16.23 -19.06 -14.50
CA LYS A 433 15.84 -17.70 -14.10
C LYS A 433 16.66 -17.21 -12.91
N ASN A 434 16.95 -15.93 -12.87
CA ASN A 434 17.49 -15.24 -11.71
C ASN A 434 16.36 -14.45 -11.02
N GLN A 435 16.15 -14.68 -9.73
CA GLN A 435 15.18 -13.97 -8.93
C GLN A 435 15.86 -13.30 -7.73
N PHE A 436 15.53 -12.03 -7.50
CA PHE A 436 16.03 -11.28 -6.35
C PHE A 436 14.86 -11.01 -5.40
N PHE A 437 15.05 -11.33 -4.12
CA PHE A 437 14.08 -11.10 -3.07
C PHE A 437 14.60 -10.04 -2.10
N ARG A 438 13.72 -9.15 -1.66
CA ARG A 438 14.06 -8.16 -0.63
C ARG A 438 13.81 -8.74 0.74
N LEU A 439 14.61 -8.33 1.73
CA LEU A 439 14.37 -8.70 3.12
C LEU A 439 12.96 -8.27 3.53
N GLY A 440 12.18 -9.22 4.09
CA GLY A 440 10.77 -8.98 4.46
C GLY A 440 9.76 -9.05 3.30
N GLN A 441 10.16 -9.50 2.11
CA GLN A 441 9.23 -9.72 1.01
C GLN A 441 8.25 -10.85 1.35
N THR A 442 6.94 -10.55 1.37
CA THR A 442 5.88 -11.51 1.65
C THR A 442 5.38 -12.21 0.37
N GLY A 443 4.81 -13.41 0.54
CA GLY A 443 4.24 -14.19 -0.58
C GLY A 443 5.27 -15.02 -1.36
N VAL A 444 6.52 -15.02 -0.92
CA VAL A 444 7.56 -15.93 -1.38
C VAL A 444 7.54 -17.14 -0.46
N THR A 445 7.28 -18.32 -1.00
CA THR A 445 7.28 -19.58 -0.26
C THR A 445 8.25 -20.55 -0.92
N TYR A 446 8.81 -21.50 -0.18
CA TYR A 446 9.63 -22.54 -0.75
C TYR A 446 8.91 -23.28 -1.88
N GLN A 447 7.62 -23.51 -1.73
CA GLN A 447 6.80 -24.13 -2.78
C GLN A 447 6.81 -23.32 -4.08
N SER A 448 6.64 -22.00 -4.00
CA SER A 448 6.64 -21.12 -5.19
C SER A 448 8.00 -20.98 -5.86
N LEU A 449 9.09 -21.21 -5.10
CA LEU A 449 10.46 -21.06 -5.57
C LEU A 449 11.05 -22.34 -6.11
N PHE A 450 10.85 -23.46 -5.42
CA PHE A 450 11.63 -24.67 -5.61
C PHE A 450 10.82 -25.87 -6.07
N ALA A 451 9.49 -25.95 -5.76
CA ALA A 451 8.70 -27.14 -6.01
C ALA A 451 8.78 -27.64 -7.46
N GLU A 452 8.60 -26.77 -8.44
CA GLU A 452 8.64 -27.12 -9.87
C GLU A 452 9.99 -27.66 -10.35
N TYR A 453 11.09 -27.28 -9.66
CA TYR A 453 12.47 -27.71 -10.01
C TYR A 453 12.90 -28.98 -9.28
N LEU A 454 12.27 -29.29 -8.16
CA LEU A 454 12.72 -30.36 -7.26
C LEU A 454 11.74 -31.54 -7.18
N LYS A 455 10.53 -31.42 -7.70
CA LYS A 455 9.44 -32.41 -7.53
C LYS A 455 9.74 -33.80 -8.08
N ASP A 456 10.56 -33.91 -9.14
CA ASP A 456 10.95 -35.15 -9.82
C ASP A 456 12.38 -35.62 -9.45
N ALA A 457 13.04 -34.93 -8.50
CA ALA A 457 14.36 -35.31 -8.00
C ALA A 457 14.24 -36.48 -7.03
N THR A 458 15.18 -37.44 -7.13
CA THR A 458 15.31 -38.57 -6.20
C THR A 458 16.45 -38.36 -5.19
N GLU A 459 17.38 -37.45 -5.47
CA GLU A 459 18.45 -37.05 -4.56
C GLU A 459 18.67 -35.55 -4.61
N ILE A 460 18.68 -34.91 -3.42
CA ILE A 460 18.83 -33.46 -3.25
C ILE A 460 19.94 -33.20 -2.23
N THR A 461 20.93 -32.42 -2.60
CA THR A 461 21.98 -31.94 -1.71
C THR A 461 21.76 -30.46 -1.40
N ILE A 462 21.64 -30.11 -0.14
CA ILE A 462 21.53 -28.74 0.38
C ILE A 462 22.89 -28.34 0.95
N GLU A 463 23.55 -27.37 0.35
CA GLU A 463 24.76 -26.76 0.88
C GLU A 463 24.43 -25.40 1.45
N ASP A 464 24.37 -25.28 2.79
CA ASP A 464 24.13 -24.02 3.51
C ASP A 464 25.01 -23.95 4.77
N PRO A 465 26.08 -23.13 4.77
CA PRO A 465 27.06 -23.07 5.87
C PRO A 465 26.49 -22.43 7.16
N PHE A 466 25.27 -21.95 7.15
CA PHE A 466 24.68 -21.17 8.24
C PHE A 466 23.48 -21.84 8.95
N ILE A 467 23.25 -23.13 8.75
CA ILE A 467 22.23 -23.86 9.55
C ILE A 467 22.79 -24.11 10.94
N ARG A 468 22.60 -23.18 11.88
CA ARG A 468 23.23 -23.16 13.22
C ARG A 468 22.30 -22.82 14.36
N THR A 469 21.23 -22.07 14.07
CA THR A 469 20.28 -21.58 15.09
C THR A 469 18.94 -22.28 14.95
N SER A 470 18.14 -22.27 16.03
CA SER A 470 16.79 -22.85 16.01
C SER A 470 15.89 -22.25 14.90
N TRP A 471 16.12 -20.99 14.52
CA TRP A 471 15.42 -20.35 13.40
C TRP A 471 15.79 -20.99 12.06
N GLN A 472 17.06 -21.20 11.80
CA GLN A 472 17.55 -21.79 10.55
C GLN A 472 17.18 -23.27 10.45
N VAL A 473 17.19 -24.00 11.56
CA VAL A 473 16.68 -25.37 11.63
C VAL A 473 15.17 -25.41 11.32
N LYS A 474 14.41 -24.42 11.78
CA LYS A 474 12.99 -24.31 11.43
C LYS A 474 12.79 -24.05 9.93
N ASN A 475 13.59 -23.19 9.31
CA ASN A 475 13.54 -22.94 7.86
C ASN A 475 13.87 -24.22 7.07
N LEU A 476 14.85 -25.00 7.51
CA LEU A 476 15.14 -26.32 6.95
C LEU A 476 13.92 -27.25 7.05
N MET A 477 13.25 -27.30 8.20
CA MET A 477 12.03 -28.10 8.37
C MET A 477 10.90 -27.66 7.43
N GLU A 478 10.71 -26.35 7.26
CA GLU A 478 9.72 -25.81 6.32
C GLU A 478 10.05 -26.18 4.87
N PHE A 479 11.34 -26.21 4.51
CA PHE A 479 11.80 -26.66 3.20
C PHE A 479 11.57 -28.16 2.99
N LEU A 480 11.89 -28.98 3.98
CA LEU A 480 11.62 -30.44 3.94
C LEU A 480 10.12 -30.74 3.86
N THR A 481 9.30 -29.98 4.57
CA THR A 481 7.83 -30.09 4.49
C THR A 481 7.32 -29.78 3.07
N MET A 482 7.89 -28.77 2.42
CA MET A 482 7.57 -28.48 1.02
C MET A 482 7.93 -29.66 0.10
N LEU A 483 9.07 -30.32 0.30
CA LEU A 483 9.43 -31.50 -0.46
C LEU A 483 8.47 -32.68 -0.23
N ILE A 484 8.00 -32.90 1.00
CA ILE A 484 6.98 -33.91 1.31
C ILE A 484 5.70 -33.65 0.51
N ASP A 485 5.25 -32.39 0.48
CA ASP A 485 3.96 -32.00 -0.10
C ASP A 485 3.98 -31.95 -1.65
N THR A 486 5.15 -31.78 -2.26
CA THR A 486 5.23 -31.42 -3.69
C THR A 486 5.98 -32.42 -4.57
N ARG A 487 6.67 -33.40 -4.00
CA ARG A 487 7.42 -34.41 -4.77
C ARG A 487 6.49 -35.36 -5.54
N ASP A 488 6.96 -35.75 -6.71
CA ASP A 488 6.33 -36.73 -7.58
C ASP A 488 6.96 -38.16 -7.43
N VAL A 489 7.92 -38.31 -6.48
CA VAL A 489 8.67 -39.55 -6.22
C VAL A 489 8.36 -40.11 -4.83
N ASP A 490 8.34 -41.42 -4.68
CA ASP A 490 8.03 -42.09 -3.39
C ASP A 490 9.22 -42.04 -2.43
N ASP A 491 10.45 -42.32 -2.90
CA ASP A 491 11.68 -42.33 -2.12
C ASP A 491 12.55 -41.13 -2.51
N LEU A 492 12.91 -40.30 -1.54
CA LEU A 492 13.74 -39.12 -1.73
C LEU A 492 14.90 -39.15 -0.74
N LYS A 493 16.12 -38.93 -1.24
CA LYS A 493 17.31 -38.72 -0.42
C LYS A 493 17.63 -37.24 -0.31
N VAL A 494 17.80 -36.74 0.90
CA VAL A 494 18.19 -35.35 1.15
C VAL A 494 19.44 -35.32 2.01
N HIS A 495 20.49 -34.74 1.48
CA HIS A 495 21.78 -34.58 2.16
C HIS A 495 22.04 -33.11 2.49
N LEU A 496 22.19 -32.78 3.78
CA LEU A 496 22.56 -31.44 4.23
C LEU A 496 24.06 -31.35 4.49
N VAL A 497 24.70 -30.33 3.92
CA VAL A 497 26.09 -29.96 4.25
C VAL A 497 26.07 -28.59 4.91
N THR A 498 26.58 -28.48 6.14
CA THR A 498 26.66 -27.20 6.89
C THR A 498 28.02 -27.05 7.57
N ASN A 499 28.32 -25.85 8.07
CA ASN A 499 29.58 -25.61 8.79
C ASN A 499 29.44 -25.98 10.28
N GLU A 500 30.56 -26.38 10.86
CA GLU A 500 30.72 -26.67 12.28
C GLU A 500 30.91 -25.37 13.09
N GLU A 501 30.23 -25.23 14.22
CA GLU A 501 30.44 -24.15 15.19
C GLU A 501 30.56 -24.78 16.59
N GLU A 502 31.78 -24.83 17.15
CA GLU A 502 32.11 -25.62 18.35
C GLU A 502 31.19 -25.38 19.52
N ASP A 503 30.78 -24.14 19.80
CA ASP A 503 29.97 -23.76 20.94
C ASP A 503 28.50 -24.23 20.86
N LYS A 504 27.97 -24.55 19.68
CA LYS A 504 26.57 -24.89 19.41
C LYS A 504 26.37 -26.27 18.81
N LEU A 505 27.46 -26.98 18.57
CA LEU A 505 27.45 -28.25 17.86
C LEU A 505 26.60 -29.34 18.50
N PRO A 506 26.63 -29.58 19.84
CA PRO A 506 25.81 -30.62 20.47
C PRO A 506 24.31 -30.40 20.27
N ASP A 507 23.83 -29.17 20.50
CA ASP A 507 22.41 -28.80 20.35
C ASP A 507 21.92 -28.87 18.90
N LEU A 508 22.82 -28.60 17.94
CA LEU A 508 22.52 -28.72 16.52
C LEU A 508 22.42 -30.18 16.07
N ILE A 509 23.34 -31.03 16.54
CA ILE A 509 23.35 -32.48 16.25
C ILE A 509 22.05 -33.11 16.74
N ASP A 510 21.67 -32.86 18.01
CA ASP A 510 20.43 -33.38 18.57
C ASP A 510 19.22 -33.03 17.71
N LYS A 511 19.11 -31.78 17.25
CA LYS A 511 18.02 -31.32 16.38
C LYS A 511 18.04 -31.94 14.97
N LEU A 512 19.23 -32.12 14.39
CA LEU A 512 19.35 -32.74 13.06
C LEU A 512 19.05 -34.26 13.14
N ASP A 513 19.41 -34.92 14.24
CA ASP A 513 19.06 -36.32 14.47
C ASP A 513 17.55 -36.50 14.69
N ASP A 514 16.88 -35.56 15.39
CA ASP A 514 15.42 -35.55 15.51
C ASP A 514 14.77 -35.44 14.10
N ILE A 515 15.23 -34.51 13.26
CA ILE A 515 14.78 -34.36 11.88
C ILE A 515 14.99 -35.63 11.08
N LYS A 516 16.17 -36.26 11.19
CA LYS A 516 16.50 -37.51 10.51
C LYS A 516 15.50 -38.61 10.86
N ASN A 517 15.17 -38.75 12.12
CA ASN A 517 14.21 -39.77 12.61
C ASN A 517 12.78 -39.47 12.13
N ASP A 518 12.37 -38.21 12.15
CA ASP A 518 11.03 -37.78 11.74
C ASP A 518 10.82 -37.99 10.23
N MET A 519 11.83 -37.70 9.39
CA MET A 519 11.74 -37.78 7.93
C MET A 519 11.57 -39.22 7.41
N ILE A 520 12.01 -40.22 8.15
CA ILE A 520 11.80 -41.66 7.79
C ILE A 520 10.33 -41.97 7.63
N GLY A 521 9.47 -41.45 8.54
CA GLY A 521 8.02 -41.64 8.48
C GLY A 521 7.35 -41.08 7.23
N TYR A 522 8.02 -40.17 6.53
CA TYR A 522 7.53 -39.55 5.30
C TYR A 522 8.22 -40.05 4.03
N GLY A 523 9.04 -41.11 4.09
CA GLY A 523 9.75 -41.67 2.93
C GLY A 523 10.90 -40.75 2.44
N ILE A 524 11.50 -39.97 3.33
CA ILE A 524 12.70 -39.16 3.06
C ILE A 524 13.87 -39.73 3.86
N GLU A 525 14.91 -40.16 3.16
CA GLU A 525 16.20 -40.51 3.77
C GLU A 525 17.01 -39.22 3.95
N PHE A 526 16.92 -38.60 5.14
CA PHE A 526 17.66 -37.41 5.48
C PHE A 526 18.99 -37.76 6.13
N ASP A 527 20.08 -37.14 5.68
CA ASP A 527 21.41 -37.26 6.28
C ASP A 527 22.13 -35.92 6.24
N TYR A 528 23.16 -35.76 7.07
CA TYR A 528 23.93 -34.52 7.15
C TYR A 528 25.41 -34.75 7.43
N ASN A 529 26.27 -33.78 6.98
CA ASN A 529 27.67 -33.73 7.37
C ASN A 529 28.11 -32.28 7.60
N PHE A 530 29.23 -32.13 8.29
CA PHE A 530 29.86 -30.84 8.55
C PHE A 530 31.11 -30.69 7.68
N ARG A 531 31.21 -29.55 7.00
CA ARG A 531 32.34 -29.19 6.14
C ARG A 531 32.45 -27.69 6.02
N GLU A 532 33.64 -27.12 6.08
CA GLU A 532 33.86 -25.68 5.90
C GLU A 532 33.73 -25.28 4.43
N PHE A 533 32.85 -24.33 4.10
CA PHE A 533 32.62 -23.78 2.77
C PHE A 533 31.84 -22.45 2.87
N HIS A 534 31.66 -21.74 1.74
CA HIS A 534 31.02 -20.42 1.72
C HIS A 534 29.81 -20.31 0.80
N ASP A 535 29.73 -21.15 -0.21
CA ASP A 535 28.66 -21.09 -1.20
C ASP A 535 27.38 -21.73 -0.65
N ARG A 536 26.23 -21.22 -1.12
CA ARG A 536 24.91 -21.73 -0.74
C ARG A 536 24.19 -22.17 -1.98
N CYS A 537 23.86 -23.43 -2.06
CA CYS A 537 23.12 -23.96 -3.19
C CYS A 537 22.34 -25.23 -2.84
N ILE A 538 21.32 -25.50 -3.65
CA ILE A 538 20.60 -26.78 -3.70
C ILE A 538 20.96 -27.45 -5.02
N LYS A 539 21.39 -28.69 -4.97
CA LYS A 539 21.74 -29.52 -6.12
C LYS A 539 20.80 -30.71 -6.16
N ALA A 540 20.18 -30.97 -7.30
CA ALA A 540 19.28 -32.09 -7.51
C ALA A 540 19.83 -33.00 -8.62
N ASP A 541 19.56 -34.31 -8.50
CA ASP A 541 20.01 -35.32 -9.47
C ASP A 541 19.30 -35.21 -10.84
N ASN A 542 18.18 -34.49 -10.90
CA ASN A 542 17.49 -34.15 -12.14
C ASN A 542 18.18 -33.03 -12.95
N GLY A 543 19.37 -32.58 -12.50
CA GLY A 543 20.23 -31.62 -13.18
C GLY A 543 20.06 -30.15 -12.76
N TRP A 544 19.13 -29.82 -11.89
CA TRP A 544 18.95 -28.47 -11.40
C TRP A 544 19.97 -28.12 -10.30
N VAL A 545 20.55 -26.94 -10.41
CA VAL A 545 21.38 -26.32 -9.38
C VAL A 545 20.83 -24.94 -9.08
N ILE A 546 20.44 -24.72 -7.85
CA ILE A 546 19.80 -23.48 -7.39
C ILE A 546 20.76 -22.77 -6.44
N SER A 547 21.35 -21.64 -6.86
CA SER A 547 22.22 -20.81 -6.03
C SER A 547 21.38 -19.87 -5.17
N MET A 548 21.66 -19.85 -3.86
CA MET A 548 20.90 -19.08 -2.86
C MET A 548 21.80 -18.00 -2.25
N GLY A 549 21.40 -16.72 -2.35
CA GLY A 549 22.19 -15.61 -1.82
C GLY A 549 22.30 -15.58 -0.29
N ARG A 550 21.23 -15.96 0.43
CA ARG A 550 21.16 -16.00 1.90
C ARG A 550 20.85 -17.38 2.47
N GLY A 551 20.92 -18.43 1.67
CA GLY A 551 20.53 -19.76 2.09
C GLY A 551 19.03 -19.94 2.18
N LEU A 552 18.59 -20.74 3.14
CA LEU A 552 17.17 -20.96 3.43
C LEU A 552 16.54 -19.85 4.32
N ASP A 553 17.28 -18.77 4.60
CA ASP A 553 16.79 -17.63 5.41
C ASP A 553 15.86 -16.70 4.65
#